data_6cc37e438cc0abada34955c282ce9e40
#
_entry.id   6cc37e438cc0abada34955c282ce9e40
#
_cell.length_a   1.000
_cell.length_b   1.000
_cell.length_c   1.000
_cell.angle_alpha   90.00
_cell.angle_beta   90.00
_cell.angle_gamma   90.00
#
_symmetry.space_group_name_H-M   'P 1'
#
loop_
_entity.id
_entity.type
_entity.pdbx_description
1 polymer ?
#
loop_
_entity_poly.entity_id
_entity_poly.type
_entity_poly.pdbx_seq_one_letter_code
_entity_poly.pdbx_strand_id
1 'polypeptide(L)'
;MKEKLFEIAGLFDLQGKVIDVTPLGEGFINDTYIVKTEGEAPDYILQRKNHVIFPDVPGMMENIKAVTEHIKAKVSDPLRETLTVIPAKDGKLYAKVDENYWAVCLFIPDTISPARADTPELAYQGGLGTGRFQALLSDFTQPLNETIKGFHNIRWRFQQWDETIAADPVGRVAQLQEEISWIESRRSEMLGFWSLVENGTIPMHVTHNDTKISNILFNKSDGSMLCMIDLDTVMSSTSLNDFGDAIRSYTNTGAEDDRNLDNVEMSMEMFKAYAEGYLHEQKASMVQSELDWLAFSARYITFEQVLRFLMDYIDGDKYYKTAYPDHNLVRTRAQYKLLQSMECQYEQMREVIRGI
;
A
#
# COMPACT_ATOMS: atom_id res chain seq x y z
N MET A 1 -25.94 16.49 3.76
CA MET A 1 -24.80 15.53 3.76
C MET A 1 -24.71 14.75 5.07
N LYS A 2 -24.68 15.40 6.22
CA LYS A 2 -24.55 14.72 7.54
C LYS A 2 -25.70 13.74 7.81
N GLU A 3 -26.97 14.12 7.59
CA GLU A 3 -28.13 13.23 7.73
C GLU A 3 -28.01 11.94 6.92
N LYS A 4 -27.57 12.06 5.65
CA LYS A 4 -27.34 10.89 4.78
C LYS A 4 -26.26 9.95 5.34
N LEU A 5 -25.20 10.47 5.98
CA LEU A 5 -24.18 9.61 6.63
C LEU A 5 -24.72 8.86 7.83
N PHE A 6 -25.64 9.46 8.62
CA PHE A 6 -26.33 8.76 9.70
C PHE A 6 -27.23 7.63 9.16
N GLU A 7 -27.97 7.89 8.07
CA GLU A 7 -28.80 6.86 7.43
C GLU A 7 -27.92 5.69 6.92
N ILE A 8 -26.77 6.00 6.28
CA ILE A 8 -25.83 4.98 5.79
C ILE A 8 -25.24 4.18 6.94
N ALA A 9 -24.76 4.83 8.02
CA ALA A 9 -24.26 4.14 9.20
C ALA A 9 -25.34 3.23 9.82
N GLY A 10 -26.60 3.67 9.79
CA GLY A 10 -27.76 2.89 10.27
C GLY A 10 -28.06 1.62 9.48
N LEU A 11 -27.43 1.39 8.30
CA LEU A 11 -27.56 0.14 7.55
C LEU A 11 -26.69 -1.00 8.09
N PHE A 12 -25.74 -0.69 8.97
CA PHE A 12 -24.82 -1.66 9.54
C PHE A 12 -25.25 -2.14 10.93
N ASP A 13 -24.73 -3.28 11.34
CA ASP A 13 -25.03 -3.91 12.65
C ASP A 13 -24.16 -3.31 13.76
N LEU A 14 -24.37 -2.01 14.00
CA LEU A 14 -23.64 -1.24 15.00
C LEU A 14 -24.21 -1.47 16.41
N GLN A 15 -23.31 -1.56 17.39
CA GLN A 15 -23.68 -1.51 18.80
C GLN A 15 -23.79 -0.05 19.25
N GLY A 16 -24.81 0.26 20.02
CA GLY A 16 -25.05 1.60 20.53
C GLY A 16 -25.75 2.52 19.52
N LYS A 17 -26.15 3.69 20.01
CA LYS A 17 -26.80 4.73 19.22
C LYS A 17 -25.75 5.64 18.60
N VAL A 18 -25.78 5.83 17.29
CA VAL A 18 -24.92 6.81 16.60
C VAL A 18 -25.30 8.22 17.02
N ILE A 19 -24.33 8.99 17.52
CA ILE A 19 -24.51 10.38 17.95
C ILE A 19 -23.79 11.39 17.06
N ASP A 20 -22.73 10.96 16.35
CA ASP A 20 -22.01 11.82 15.42
C ASP A 20 -21.36 11.03 14.28
N VAL A 21 -21.21 11.67 13.11
CA VAL A 21 -20.44 11.16 11.97
C VAL A 21 -19.67 12.33 11.36
N THR A 22 -18.35 12.27 11.42
CA THR A 22 -17.45 13.34 10.95
C THR A 22 -16.32 12.79 10.08
N PRO A 23 -15.82 13.57 9.10
CA PRO A 23 -14.67 13.18 8.30
C PRO A 23 -13.45 12.85 9.18
N LEU A 24 -12.71 11.81 8.81
CA LEU A 24 -11.47 11.39 9.45
C LEU A 24 -10.32 11.44 8.44
N GLY A 25 -9.46 12.45 8.58
CA GLY A 25 -8.32 12.66 7.70
C GLY A 25 -8.70 13.07 6.27
N GLU A 26 -7.68 13.22 5.43
CA GLU A 26 -7.82 13.45 3.99
C GLU A 26 -7.53 12.13 3.25
N GLY A 27 -8.54 11.28 3.08
CA GLY A 27 -8.40 10.04 2.32
C GLY A 27 -8.06 10.33 0.85
N PHE A 28 -6.95 9.77 0.34
CA PHE A 28 -6.54 9.95 -1.06
C PHE A 28 -7.45 9.19 -2.03
N ILE A 29 -7.92 8.01 -1.62
CA ILE A 29 -8.73 7.11 -2.46
C ILE A 29 -10.16 7.03 -1.95
N ASN A 30 -10.35 6.65 -0.68
CA ASN A 30 -11.65 6.50 -0.04
C ASN A 30 -12.02 7.75 0.77
N ASP A 31 -13.33 8.05 0.87
CA ASP A 31 -13.80 9.01 1.86
C ASP A 31 -14.00 8.27 3.19
N THR A 32 -13.31 8.72 4.23
CA THR A 32 -13.31 8.08 5.54
C THR A 32 -13.95 8.97 6.60
N TYR A 33 -14.79 8.36 7.44
CA TYR A 33 -15.51 9.04 8.51
C TYR A 33 -15.38 8.26 9.80
N ILE A 34 -15.30 8.97 10.93
CA ILE A 34 -15.47 8.38 12.25
C ILE A 34 -16.96 8.46 12.64
N VAL A 35 -17.51 7.34 13.05
CA VAL A 35 -18.87 7.21 13.59
C VAL A 35 -18.77 7.10 15.09
N LYS A 36 -19.28 8.11 15.80
CA LYS A 36 -19.31 8.15 17.28
C LYS A 36 -20.61 7.56 17.79
N THR A 37 -20.50 6.76 18.84
CA THR A 37 -21.66 6.15 19.52
C THR A 37 -21.85 6.71 20.92
N GLU A 38 -23.04 6.49 21.49
CA GLU A 38 -23.41 6.97 22.81
C GLU A 38 -22.86 6.03 23.92
N GLY A 39 -22.33 6.62 24.99
CA GLY A 39 -21.88 5.89 26.17
C GLY A 39 -20.59 5.10 25.97
N GLU A 40 -20.58 3.82 26.42
CA GLU A 40 -19.42 2.92 26.34
C GLU A 40 -19.43 2.02 25.07
N ALA A 41 -20.41 2.21 24.18
CA ALA A 41 -20.45 1.47 22.93
C ALA A 41 -19.25 1.84 22.04
N PRO A 42 -18.72 0.90 21.23
CA PRO A 42 -17.55 1.17 20.41
C PRO A 42 -17.84 2.17 19.29
N ASP A 43 -16.85 2.98 18.95
CA ASP A 43 -16.87 3.82 17.76
C ASP A 43 -16.52 3.01 16.50
N TYR A 44 -16.79 3.55 15.32
CA TYR A 44 -16.56 2.85 14.04
C TYR A 44 -15.92 3.76 13.00
N ILE A 45 -15.30 3.14 12.02
CA ILE A 45 -14.84 3.78 10.77
C ILE A 45 -15.82 3.43 9.66
N LEU A 46 -16.45 4.44 9.08
CA LEU A 46 -17.29 4.32 7.89
C LEU A 46 -16.49 4.82 6.68
N GLN A 47 -16.38 3.98 5.65
CA GLN A 47 -15.68 4.34 4.41
C GLN A 47 -16.58 4.22 3.19
N ARG A 48 -16.53 5.24 2.32
CA ARG A 48 -17.03 5.13 0.96
C ARG A 48 -15.92 4.57 0.08
N LYS A 49 -16.09 3.34 -0.40
CA LYS A 49 -15.11 2.67 -1.24
C LYS A 49 -15.14 3.23 -2.67
N ASN A 50 -13.95 3.50 -3.20
CA ASN A 50 -13.80 4.03 -4.55
C ASN A 50 -13.91 2.91 -5.60
N HIS A 51 -15.11 2.66 -6.09
CA HIS A 51 -15.41 1.62 -7.07
C HIS A 51 -14.89 1.91 -8.49
N VAL A 52 -14.32 3.09 -8.75
CA VAL A 52 -13.61 3.38 -10.00
C VAL A 52 -12.22 2.74 -9.97
N ILE A 53 -11.54 2.81 -8.83
CA ILE A 53 -10.22 2.20 -8.62
C ILE A 53 -10.36 0.71 -8.31
N PHE A 54 -11.38 0.33 -7.51
CA PHE A 54 -11.68 -1.04 -7.10
C PHE A 54 -13.02 -1.48 -7.71
N PRO A 55 -13.03 -1.94 -8.98
CA PRO A 55 -14.28 -2.29 -9.67
C PRO A 55 -15.07 -3.42 -9.00
N ASP A 56 -14.37 -4.33 -8.31
CA ASP A 56 -14.97 -5.44 -7.55
C ASP A 56 -14.91 -5.18 -6.04
N VAL A 57 -15.72 -4.23 -5.56
CA VAL A 57 -15.82 -3.97 -4.11
C VAL A 57 -16.30 -5.20 -3.32
N PRO A 58 -17.26 -6.01 -3.78
CA PRO A 58 -17.63 -7.25 -3.11
C PRO A 58 -16.44 -8.19 -2.88
N GLY A 59 -15.69 -8.50 -3.94
CA GLY A 59 -14.52 -9.38 -3.85
C GLY A 59 -13.41 -8.80 -2.98
N MET A 60 -13.20 -7.48 -3.01
CA MET A 60 -12.28 -6.78 -2.10
C MET A 60 -12.68 -6.98 -0.63
N MET A 61 -13.96 -6.82 -0.29
CA MET A 61 -14.44 -6.99 1.08
C MET A 61 -14.38 -8.46 1.54
N GLU A 62 -14.53 -9.43 0.63
CA GLU A 62 -14.30 -10.84 0.90
C GLU A 62 -12.83 -11.12 1.23
N ASN A 63 -11.88 -10.54 0.47
CA ASN A 63 -10.44 -10.63 0.77
C ASN A 63 -10.13 -10.08 2.17
N ILE A 64 -10.61 -8.88 2.48
CA ILE A 64 -10.40 -8.23 3.79
C ILE A 64 -10.92 -9.11 4.91
N LYS A 65 -12.14 -9.65 4.78
CA LYS A 65 -12.71 -10.54 5.78
C LYS A 65 -11.88 -11.81 5.95
N ALA A 66 -11.55 -12.49 4.87
CA ALA A 66 -10.79 -13.74 4.92
C ALA A 66 -9.43 -13.55 5.63
N VAL A 67 -8.70 -12.49 5.27
CA VAL A 67 -7.39 -12.16 5.85
C VAL A 67 -7.52 -11.76 7.32
N THR A 68 -8.45 -10.89 7.67
CA THR A 68 -8.63 -10.44 9.06
C THR A 68 -9.08 -11.56 9.98
N GLU A 69 -10.00 -12.43 9.55
CA GLU A 69 -10.44 -13.61 10.34
C GLU A 69 -9.28 -14.61 10.55
N HIS A 70 -8.41 -14.79 9.54
CA HIS A 70 -7.23 -15.64 9.68
C HIS A 70 -6.24 -15.06 10.70
N ILE A 71 -5.99 -13.74 10.68
CA ILE A 71 -5.14 -13.06 11.65
C ILE A 71 -5.72 -13.14 13.05
N LYS A 72 -7.04 -12.89 13.21
CA LYS A 72 -7.73 -12.96 14.52
C LYS A 72 -7.55 -14.30 15.22
N ALA A 73 -7.50 -15.40 14.47
CA ALA A 73 -7.29 -16.73 15.04
C ALA A 73 -5.89 -16.94 15.63
N LYS A 74 -4.93 -16.04 15.38
CA LYS A 74 -3.51 -16.18 15.75
C LYS A 74 -3.01 -15.14 16.75
N VAL A 75 -3.74 -14.05 16.93
CA VAL A 75 -3.33 -12.93 17.78
C VAL A 75 -3.97 -12.98 19.15
N SER A 76 -3.39 -12.30 20.13
CA SER A 76 -3.87 -12.31 21.52
C SER A 76 -5.03 -11.36 21.75
N ASP A 77 -5.06 -10.21 21.05
CA ASP A 77 -6.13 -9.21 21.10
C ASP A 77 -6.75 -8.99 19.71
N PRO A 78 -7.66 -9.88 19.27
CA PRO A 78 -8.21 -9.85 17.92
C PRO A 78 -9.03 -8.60 17.58
N LEU A 79 -9.44 -7.81 18.56
CA LEU A 79 -10.16 -6.55 18.32
C LEU A 79 -9.22 -5.36 18.09
N ARG A 80 -7.94 -5.50 18.45
CA ARG A 80 -6.94 -4.45 18.28
C ARG A 80 -5.85 -4.80 17.25
N GLU A 81 -5.43 -6.06 17.20
CA GLU A 81 -4.28 -6.49 16.39
C GLU A 81 -4.64 -6.76 14.91
N THR A 82 -5.90 -6.55 14.52
CA THR A 82 -6.35 -6.51 13.12
C THR A 82 -7.69 -5.79 13.00
N LEU A 83 -8.10 -5.48 11.76
CA LEU A 83 -9.40 -4.86 11.50
C LEU A 83 -10.56 -5.83 11.79
N THR A 84 -11.67 -5.28 12.28
CA THR A 84 -12.94 -5.99 12.42
C THR A 84 -13.97 -5.36 11.49
N VAL A 85 -14.32 -6.05 10.43
CA VAL A 85 -15.38 -5.61 9.51
C VAL A 85 -16.73 -5.82 10.16
N ILE A 86 -17.59 -4.81 10.14
CA ILE A 86 -18.97 -4.86 10.65
C ILE A 86 -19.90 -5.13 9.47
N PRO A 87 -20.68 -6.20 9.49
CA PRO A 87 -21.62 -6.50 8.42
C PRO A 87 -22.78 -5.47 8.37
N ALA A 88 -23.33 -5.29 7.20
CA ALA A 88 -24.61 -4.63 7.04
C ALA A 88 -25.73 -5.53 7.58
N LYS A 89 -26.89 -4.96 7.90
CA LYS A 89 -28.06 -5.67 8.46
C LYS A 89 -28.63 -6.76 7.53
N ASP A 90 -28.29 -6.69 6.23
CA ASP A 90 -28.63 -7.76 5.26
C ASP A 90 -27.58 -8.89 5.22
N GLY A 91 -26.57 -8.83 6.07
CA GLY A 91 -25.48 -9.81 6.21
C GLY A 91 -24.31 -9.63 5.24
N LYS A 92 -24.36 -8.66 4.31
CA LYS A 92 -23.23 -8.34 3.43
C LYS A 92 -22.14 -7.58 4.17
N LEU A 93 -20.92 -7.59 3.63
CA LEU A 93 -19.76 -6.85 4.18
C LEU A 93 -19.73 -5.38 3.76
N TYR A 94 -20.71 -4.95 3.00
CA TYR A 94 -20.86 -3.59 2.47
C TYR A 94 -22.33 -3.24 2.32
N ALA A 95 -22.64 -1.95 2.26
CA ALA A 95 -23.94 -1.44 1.83
C ALA A 95 -23.80 -0.66 0.52
N LYS A 96 -24.69 -0.91 -0.45
CA LYS A 96 -24.77 -0.10 -1.67
C LYS A 96 -25.87 0.93 -1.52
N VAL A 97 -25.50 2.21 -1.59
CA VAL A 97 -26.45 3.34 -1.54
C VAL A 97 -26.22 4.18 -2.79
N ASP A 98 -27.25 4.28 -3.61
CA ASP A 98 -27.15 4.79 -4.98
C ASP A 98 -26.05 3.98 -5.73
N GLU A 99 -25.10 4.66 -6.36
CA GLU A 99 -23.96 4.00 -7.03
C GLU A 99 -22.74 3.80 -6.14
N ASN A 100 -22.81 4.16 -4.84
CA ASN A 100 -21.67 4.12 -3.94
C ASN A 100 -21.71 2.89 -3.03
N TYR A 101 -20.52 2.33 -2.76
CA TYR A 101 -20.32 1.25 -1.83
C TYR A 101 -19.76 1.80 -0.50
N TRP A 102 -20.31 1.32 0.60
CA TRP A 102 -19.95 1.72 1.95
C TRP A 102 -19.57 0.50 2.76
N ALA A 103 -18.53 0.60 3.55
CA ALA A 103 -18.09 -0.44 4.48
C ALA A 103 -17.84 0.16 5.86
N VAL A 104 -17.96 -0.66 6.89
CA VAL A 104 -17.71 -0.26 8.28
C VAL A 104 -16.74 -1.22 8.92
N CYS A 105 -15.76 -0.66 9.65
CA CYS A 105 -14.89 -1.39 10.54
C CYS A 105 -14.99 -0.82 11.96
N LEU A 106 -14.66 -1.66 12.95
CA LEU A 106 -14.50 -1.21 14.33
C LEU A 106 -13.36 -0.18 14.41
N PHE A 107 -13.58 0.92 15.14
CA PHE A 107 -12.51 1.87 15.43
C PHE A 107 -11.60 1.30 16.52
N ILE A 108 -10.30 1.37 16.33
CA ILE A 108 -9.30 0.93 17.32
C ILE A 108 -8.80 2.16 18.09
N PRO A 109 -9.22 2.35 19.34
CA PRO A 109 -8.86 3.53 20.12
C PRO A 109 -7.40 3.50 20.58
N ASP A 110 -6.92 4.65 21.09
CA ASP A 110 -5.58 4.83 21.65
C ASP A 110 -4.45 4.48 20.68
N THR A 111 -4.68 4.80 19.41
CA THR A 111 -3.74 4.58 18.31
C THR A 111 -3.41 5.88 17.60
N ILE A 112 -2.25 5.88 16.93
CA ILE A 112 -1.83 6.91 15.97
C ILE A 112 -1.40 6.25 14.67
N SER A 113 -1.53 6.99 13.57
CA SER A 113 -1.02 6.61 12.25
C SER A 113 -0.18 7.78 11.73
N PRO A 114 1.17 7.69 11.79
CA PRO A 114 2.06 8.74 11.30
C PRO A 114 1.96 8.92 9.78
N ALA A 115 2.08 10.16 9.30
CA ALA A 115 2.10 10.42 7.86
C ALA A 115 3.45 10.05 7.22
N ARG A 116 4.54 10.05 8.00
CA ARG A 116 5.91 9.77 7.56
C ARG A 116 6.70 9.10 8.67
N ALA A 117 7.68 8.26 8.30
CA ALA A 117 8.69 7.75 9.22
C ALA A 117 9.84 8.77 9.32
N ASP A 118 9.94 9.45 10.46
CA ASP A 118 10.94 10.50 10.66
C ASP A 118 12.15 10.01 11.47
N THR A 119 12.10 8.80 12.02
CA THR A 119 13.20 8.22 12.81
C THR A 119 13.44 6.76 12.46
N PRO A 120 14.68 6.25 12.65
CA PRO A 120 15.00 4.84 12.47
C PRO A 120 14.15 3.91 13.36
N GLU A 121 13.82 4.32 14.60
CA GLU A 121 12.97 3.57 15.51
C GLU A 121 11.58 3.37 14.92
N LEU A 122 11.02 4.42 14.33
CA LEU A 122 9.71 4.36 13.70
C LEU A 122 9.74 3.53 12.40
N ALA A 123 10.85 3.59 11.64
CA ALA A 123 11.07 2.73 10.50
C ALA A 123 11.19 1.25 10.90
N TYR A 124 11.90 0.95 11.99
CA TYR A 124 11.98 -0.40 12.57
C TYR A 124 10.59 -0.93 12.96
N GLN A 125 9.80 -0.12 13.66
CA GLN A 125 8.42 -0.48 14.01
C GLN A 125 7.53 -0.69 12.78
N GLY A 126 7.72 0.10 11.72
CA GLY A 126 7.06 -0.11 10.43
C GLY A 126 7.45 -1.44 9.78
N GLY A 127 8.73 -1.78 9.83
CA GLY A 127 9.24 -3.08 9.38
C GLY A 127 8.63 -4.25 10.15
N LEU A 128 8.57 -4.16 11.50
CA LEU A 128 7.85 -5.14 12.33
C LEU A 128 6.40 -5.30 11.88
N GLY A 129 5.70 -4.20 11.57
CA GLY A 129 4.29 -4.22 11.17
C GLY A 129 4.06 -5.00 9.88
N THR A 130 4.81 -4.67 8.83
CA THR A 130 4.71 -5.36 7.54
C THR A 130 5.17 -6.81 7.65
N GLY A 131 6.29 -7.07 8.33
CA GLY A 131 6.82 -8.41 8.53
C GLY A 131 5.84 -9.30 9.31
N ARG A 132 5.26 -8.80 10.41
CA ARG A 132 4.27 -9.53 11.20
C ARG A 132 2.99 -9.82 10.42
N PHE A 133 2.50 -8.87 9.64
CA PHE A 133 1.34 -9.08 8.78
C PHE A 133 1.55 -10.27 7.84
N GLN A 134 2.68 -10.31 7.14
CA GLN A 134 3.02 -11.40 6.23
C GLN A 134 3.30 -12.71 6.95
N ALA A 135 4.00 -12.69 8.09
CA ALA A 135 4.28 -13.88 8.89
C ALA A 135 2.98 -14.54 9.41
N LEU A 136 2.02 -13.74 9.87
CA LEU A 136 0.70 -14.24 10.30
C LEU A 136 -0.09 -14.87 9.15
N LEU A 137 0.16 -14.46 7.91
CA LEU A 137 -0.52 -14.96 6.71
C LEU A 137 0.29 -16.00 5.92
N SER A 138 1.46 -16.43 6.41
CA SER A 138 2.35 -17.35 5.71
C SER A 138 1.73 -18.72 5.40
N ASP A 139 0.75 -19.16 6.18
CA ASP A 139 -0.01 -20.41 6.00
C ASP A 139 -1.44 -20.18 5.46
N PHE A 140 -1.75 -18.95 5.01
CA PHE A 140 -3.04 -18.65 4.39
C PHE A 140 -3.12 -19.29 3.00
N THR A 141 -4.14 -20.12 2.77
CA THR A 141 -4.27 -20.92 1.54
C THR A 141 -5.53 -20.64 0.72
N GLN A 142 -6.43 -19.78 1.23
CA GLN A 142 -7.63 -19.43 0.49
C GLN A 142 -7.27 -18.55 -0.73
N PRO A 143 -7.88 -18.77 -1.90
CA PRO A 143 -7.67 -17.88 -3.03
C PRO A 143 -8.25 -16.49 -2.74
N LEU A 144 -7.52 -15.45 -3.12
CA LEU A 144 -7.95 -14.05 -3.04
C LEU A 144 -8.39 -13.55 -4.42
N ASN A 145 -9.37 -12.65 -4.43
CA ASN A 145 -9.81 -11.96 -5.63
C ASN A 145 -8.76 -10.95 -6.09
N GLU A 146 -8.50 -10.86 -7.39
CA GLU A 146 -7.65 -9.83 -7.98
C GLU A 146 -8.46 -8.53 -8.10
N THR A 147 -8.37 -7.66 -7.10
CA THR A 147 -9.18 -6.43 -7.00
C THR A 147 -8.67 -5.31 -7.91
N ILE A 148 -7.38 -5.32 -8.23
CA ILE A 148 -6.75 -4.44 -9.23
C ILE A 148 -5.94 -5.32 -10.18
N LYS A 149 -6.39 -5.42 -11.42
CA LYS A 149 -5.76 -6.27 -12.43
C LYS A 149 -4.29 -5.89 -12.66
N GLY A 150 -3.41 -6.88 -12.52
CA GLY A 150 -1.99 -6.73 -12.80
C GLY A 150 -1.29 -5.75 -11.87
N PHE A 151 -1.78 -5.55 -10.65
CA PHE A 151 -1.15 -4.67 -9.66
C PHE A 151 0.26 -5.19 -9.36
N HIS A 152 1.26 -4.31 -9.43
CA HIS A 152 2.70 -4.65 -9.34
C HIS A 152 3.23 -5.69 -10.36
N ASN A 153 2.46 -6.04 -11.38
CA ASN A 153 2.92 -6.88 -12.49
C ASN A 153 3.57 -6.00 -13.57
N ILE A 154 4.90 -5.96 -13.60
CA ILE A 154 5.63 -5.08 -14.53
C ILE A 154 5.44 -5.47 -16.00
N ARG A 155 5.17 -6.75 -16.30
CA ARG A 155 4.85 -7.17 -17.67
C ARG A 155 3.54 -6.54 -18.16
N TRP A 156 2.53 -6.55 -17.27
CA TRP A 156 1.27 -5.86 -17.52
C TRP A 156 1.47 -4.35 -17.67
N ARG A 157 2.31 -3.73 -16.80
CA ARG A 157 2.62 -2.30 -16.88
C ARG A 157 3.34 -1.93 -18.17
N PHE A 158 4.26 -2.77 -18.67
CA PHE A 158 4.92 -2.51 -19.96
C PHE A 158 3.97 -2.64 -21.16
N GLN A 159 2.96 -3.51 -21.11
CA GLN A 159 1.92 -3.53 -22.15
C GLN A 159 1.16 -2.21 -22.19
N GLN A 160 0.71 -1.73 -21.04
CA GLN A 160 0.03 -0.42 -20.91
C GLN A 160 0.95 0.73 -21.35
N TRP A 161 2.23 0.67 -21.00
CA TRP A 161 3.23 1.64 -21.39
C TRP A 161 3.40 1.72 -22.91
N ASP A 162 3.56 0.59 -23.58
CA ASP A 162 3.72 0.53 -25.03
C ASP A 162 2.48 1.09 -25.75
N GLU A 163 1.27 0.75 -25.27
CA GLU A 163 0.01 1.29 -25.77
C GLU A 163 -0.09 2.82 -25.57
N THR A 164 0.29 3.31 -24.39
CA THR A 164 0.23 4.74 -24.05
C THR A 164 1.22 5.57 -24.89
N ILE A 165 2.47 5.08 -25.07
CA ILE A 165 3.48 5.72 -25.91
C ILE A 165 3.01 5.77 -27.39
N ALA A 166 2.45 4.67 -27.89
CA ALA A 166 1.97 4.60 -29.26
C ALA A 166 0.75 5.51 -29.51
N ALA A 167 -0.12 5.65 -28.51
CA ALA A 167 -1.33 6.47 -28.62
C ALA A 167 -1.05 7.98 -28.49
N ASP A 168 -0.09 8.36 -27.61
CA ASP A 168 0.26 9.76 -27.28
C ASP A 168 -0.93 10.72 -27.25
N PRO A 169 -1.95 10.45 -26.40
CA PRO A 169 -3.28 11.05 -26.53
C PRO A 169 -3.29 12.58 -26.36
N VAL A 170 -2.26 13.13 -25.71
CA VAL A 170 -2.13 14.58 -25.47
C VAL A 170 -0.85 15.19 -26.06
N GLY A 171 -0.10 14.44 -26.89
CA GLY A 171 1.06 14.92 -27.65
C GLY A 171 2.28 15.26 -26.79
N ARG A 172 2.53 14.51 -25.69
CA ARG A 172 3.64 14.78 -24.77
C ARG A 172 4.90 13.93 -25.04
N VAL A 173 4.80 12.82 -25.80
CA VAL A 173 5.89 11.85 -26.02
C VAL A 173 7.13 12.48 -26.64
N ALA A 174 6.97 13.39 -27.61
CA ALA A 174 8.09 14.01 -28.31
C ALA A 174 9.08 14.76 -27.41
N GLN A 175 8.59 15.33 -26.29
CA GLN A 175 9.39 16.13 -25.35
C GLN A 175 9.94 15.33 -24.16
N LEU A 176 9.61 14.03 -24.04
CA LEU A 176 9.93 13.16 -22.91
C LEU A 176 10.96 12.06 -23.27
N GLN A 177 11.79 12.29 -24.30
CA GLN A 177 12.70 11.25 -24.80
C GLN A 177 13.74 10.81 -23.76
N GLU A 178 14.15 11.71 -22.87
CA GLU A 178 15.05 11.40 -21.77
C GLU A 178 14.34 10.49 -20.74
N GLU A 179 13.16 10.87 -20.26
CA GLU A 179 12.36 10.11 -19.30
C GLU A 179 11.95 8.73 -19.87
N ILE A 180 11.59 8.67 -21.15
CA ILE A 180 11.32 7.40 -21.83
C ILE A 180 12.56 6.51 -21.86
N SER A 181 13.75 7.08 -22.10
CA SER A 181 15.01 6.34 -22.05
C SER A 181 15.30 5.75 -20.67
N TRP A 182 14.91 6.43 -19.59
CA TRP A 182 15.03 5.89 -18.22
C TRP A 182 14.24 4.58 -18.04
N ILE A 183 13.04 4.54 -18.61
CA ILE A 183 12.16 3.36 -18.54
C ILE A 183 12.73 2.24 -19.41
N GLU A 184 13.05 2.53 -20.68
CA GLU A 184 13.49 1.51 -21.65
C GLU A 184 14.82 0.87 -21.26
N SER A 185 15.75 1.63 -20.69
CA SER A 185 17.06 1.11 -20.26
C SER A 185 16.97 0.06 -19.15
N ARG A 186 15.86 0.03 -18.38
CA ARG A 186 15.65 -0.90 -17.26
C ARG A 186 14.64 -2.02 -17.57
N ARG A 187 13.96 -1.94 -18.71
CA ARG A 187 12.89 -2.89 -19.08
C ARG A 187 13.31 -4.35 -18.94
N SER A 188 14.48 -4.71 -19.49
CA SER A 188 14.96 -6.10 -19.45
C SER A 188 15.22 -6.62 -18.03
N GLU A 189 15.80 -5.79 -17.17
CA GLU A 189 16.10 -6.13 -15.78
C GLU A 189 14.81 -6.35 -14.98
N MET A 190 13.83 -5.45 -15.12
CA MET A 190 12.56 -5.52 -14.41
C MET A 190 11.72 -6.71 -14.88
N LEU A 191 11.68 -7.00 -16.18
CA LEU A 191 11.04 -8.21 -16.72
C LEU A 191 11.76 -9.48 -16.26
N GLY A 192 13.09 -9.45 -16.14
CA GLY A 192 13.88 -10.57 -15.61
C GLY A 192 13.50 -10.91 -14.17
N PHE A 193 13.38 -9.91 -13.32
CA PHE A 193 12.90 -10.11 -11.94
C PHE A 193 11.49 -10.71 -11.90
N TRP A 194 10.55 -10.13 -12.65
CA TRP A 194 9.17 -10.63 -12.67
C TRP A 194 9.06 -12.05 -13.20
N SER A 195 9.91 -12.45 -14.14
CA SER A 195 9.96 -13.83 -14.63
C SER A 195 10.31 -14.85 -13.52
N LEU A 196 11.02 -14.46 -12.46
CA LEU A 196 11.27 -15.32 -11.30
C LEU A 196 10.01 -15.55 -10.46
N VAL A 197 9.10 -14.57 -10.44
CA VAL A 197 7.79 -14.71 -9.81
C VAL A 197 6.88 -15.60 -10.67
N GLU A 198 6.83 -15.35 -11.98
CA GLU A 198 5.99 -16.11 -12.92
C GLU A 198 6.36 -17.61 -12.98
N ASN A 199 7.63 -17.95 -12.86
CA ASN A 199 8.10 -19.34 -12.88
C ASN A 199 8.14 -20.01 -11.50
N GLY A 200 7.73 -19.31 -10.43
CA GLY A 200 7.68 -19.82 -9.07
C GLY A 200 9.01 -19.88 -8.33
N THR A 201 10.10 -19.34 -8.88
CA THR A 201 11.38 -19.21 -8.16
C THR A 201 11.22 -18.30 -6.95
N ILE A 202 10.47 -17.21 -7.10
CA ILE A 202 10.02 -16.35 -6.01
C ILE A 202 8.55 -16.67 -5.76
N PRO A 203 8.18 -17.12 -4.55
CA PRO A 203 6.82 -17.56 -4.27
C PRO A 203 5.82 -16.41 -4.19
N MET A 204 4.54 -16.77 -4.34
CA MET A 204 3.39 -15.89 -4.12
C MET A 204 2.90 -16.04 -2.68
N HIS A 205 2.53 -14.91 -2.07
CA HIS A 205 1.99 -14.81 -0.72
C HIS A 205 0.74 -13.93 -0.70
N VAL A 206 0.11 -13.80 0.44
CA VAL A 206 -0.81 -12.70 0.69
C VAL A 206 0.00 -11.45 0.95
N THR A 207 -0.28 -10.38 0.21
CA THR A 207 0.43 -9.11 0.31
C THR A 207 -0.53 -7.96 0.56
N HIS A 208 -0.05 -6.93 1.24
CA HIS A 208 -0.81 -5.71 1.49
C HIS A 208 -0.87 -4.81 0.25
N ASN A 209 0.26 -4.69 -0.46
CA ASN A 209 0.48 -3.91 -1.68
C ASN A 209 0.35 -2.37 -1.55
N ASP A 210 0.24 -1.84 -0.33
CA ASP A 210 0.30 -0.40 -0.02
C ASP A 210 0.86 -0.22 1.40
N THR A 211 2.15 -0.48 1.58
CA THR A 211 2.80 -0.64 2.90
C THR A 211 3.39 0.65 3.46
N LYS A 212 2.89 1.80 3.03
CA LYS A 212 3.26 3.10 3.61
C LYS A 212 2.95 3.15 5.11
N ILE A 213 3.72 3.93 5.86
CA ILE A 213 3.59 4.00 7.33
C ILE A 213 2.21 4.44 7.81
N SER A 214 1.51 5.28 7.03
CA SER A 214 0.14 5.71 7.35
C SER A 214 -0.88 4.58 7.31
N ASN A 215 -0.51 3.41 6.80
CA ASN A 215 -1.32 2.19 6.82
C ASN A 215 -0.95 1.24 7.97
N ILE A 216 -0.23 1.74 8.97
CA ILE A 216 0.05 1.04 10.23
C ILE A 216 -0.53 1.86 11.39
N LEU A 217 -1.22 1.19 12.31
CA LEU A 217 -1.57 1.75 13.61
C LEU A 217 -0.48 1.43 14.62
N PHE A 218 -0.13 2.44 15.39
CA PHE A 218 0.82 2.34 16.51
C PHE A 218 0.09 2.65 17.83
N ASN A 219 0.47 1.97 18.89
CA ASN A 219 -0.02 2.27 20.23
C ASN A 219 0.42 3.67 20.63
N LYS A 220 -0.54 4.49 21.07
CA LYS A 220 -0.27 5.88 21.49
C LYS A 220 0.58 5.97 22.75
N SER A 221 0.54 4.93 23.60
CA SER A 221 1.22 4.89 24.89
C SER A 221 2.74 4.77 24.78
N ASP A 222 3.25 3.98 23.81
CA ASP A 222 4.66 3.60 23.72
C ASP A 222 5.23 3.63 22.30
N GLY A 223 4.41 3.96 21.29
CA GLY A 223 4.82 4.01 19.89
C GLY A 223 5.08 2.65 19.26
N SER A 224 4.78 1.54 19.95
CA SER A 224 4.92 0.21 19.37
C SER A 224 3.90 -0.04 18.26
N MET A 225 4.29 -0.79 17.22
CA MET A 225 3.37 -1.15 16.15
C MET A 225 2.23 -2.02 16.68
N LEU A 226 1.04 -1.87 16.15
CA LEU A 226 -0.14 -2.61 16.55
C LEU A 226 -0.68 -3.49 15.42
N CYS A 227 -1.12 -2.90 14.31
CA CYS A 227 -1.65 -3.64 13.16
C CYS A 227 -1.61 -2.85 11.86
N MET A 228 -1.67 -3.57 10.74
CA MET A 228 -1.88 -2.99 9.41
C MET A 228 -3.35 -2.64 9.19
N ILE A 229 -3.60 -1.53 8.50
CA ILE A 229 -4.93 -1.04 8.10
C ILE A 229 -4.96 -0.72 6.61
N ASP A 230 -6.11 -0.30 6.08
CA ASP A 230 -6.32 0.01 4.65
C ASP A 230 -6.02 -1.18 3.73
N LEU A 231 -6.70 -2.30 4.03
CA LEU A 231 -6.49 -3.60 3.37
C LEU A 231 -7.17 -3.72 1.98
N ASP A 232 -7.52 -2.61 1.34
CA ASP A 232 -8.24 -2.61 0.06
C ASP A 232 -7.45 -3.21 -1.10
N THR A 233 -6.12 -3.17 -0.98
CA THR A 233 -5.17 -3.72 -1.96
C THR A 233 -4.67 -5.12 -1.63
N VAL A 234 -5.24 -5.75 -0.60
CA VAL A 234 -4.82 -7.11 -0.21
C VAL A 234 -5.17 -8.12 -1.31
N MET A 235 -4.14 -8.71 -1.87
CA MET A 235 -4.21 -9.71 -2.97
C MET A 235 -3.06 -10.69 -2.84
N SER A 236 -3.06 -11.70 -3.74
CA SER A 236 -1.89 -12.56 -3.90
C SER A 236 -0.83 -11.86 -4.76
N SER A 237 0.38 -11.74 -4.22
CA SER A 237 1.56 -11.24 -4.92
C SER A 237 2.84 -11.79 -4.26
N THR A 238 4.02 -11.29 -4.61
CA THR A 238 5.23 -11.64 -3.87
C THR A 238 5.42 -10.73 -2.65
N SER A 239 5.87 -11.29 -1.53
CA SER A 239 6.24 -10.55 -0.30
C SER A 239 7.22 -9.40 -0.57
N LEU A 240 8.02 -9.54 -1.63
CA LEU A 240 9.01 -8.57 -2.07
C LEU A 240 8.37 -7.23 -2.50
N ASN A 241 7.14 -7.25 -3.02
CA ASN A 241 6.44 -6.02 -3.40
C ASN A 241 6.13 -5.15 -2.18
N ASP A 242 5.67 -5.77 -1.08
CA ASP A 242 5.40 -5.05 0.18
C ASP A 242 6.68 -4.43 0.76
N PHE A 243 7.78 -5.20 0.78
CA PHE A 243 9.06 -4.66 1.22
C PHE A 243 9.52 -3.51 0.33
N GLY A 244 9.43 -3.68 -0.98
CA GLY A 244 9.85 -2.66 -1.95
C GLY A 244 9.05 -1.36 -1.85
N ASP A 245 7.73 -1.43 -1.68
CA ASP A 245 6.87 -0.27 -1.53
C ASP A 245 7.14 0.48 -0.21
N ALA A 246 7.34 -0.26 0.87
CA ALA A 246 7.74 0.34 2.13
C ALA A 246 9.09 1.06 2.01
N ILE A 247 10.13 0.41 1.47
CA ILE A 247 11.44 1.05 1.32
C ILE A 247 11.33 2.34 0.49
N ARG A 248 10.57 2.35 -0.58
CA ARG A 248 10.32 3.56 -1.39
C ARG A 248 9.79 4.72 -0.56
N SER A 249 8.86 4.47 0.36
CA SER A 249 8.23 5.51 1.18
C SER A 249 9.00 5.85 2.45
N TYR A 250 9.60 4.87 3.13
CA TYR A 250 10.28 5.07 4.42
C TYR A 250 11.67 5.67 4.29
N THR A 251 12.36 5.40 3.19
CA THR A 251 13.76 5.80 3.03
C THR A 251 13.96 7.08 2.24
N ASN A 252 12.92 7.58 1.57
CA ASN A 252 13.01 8.81 0.80
C ASN A 252 13.19 10.03 1.72
N THR A 253 14.32 10.73 1.60
CA THR A 253 14.61 11.94 2.37
C THR A 253 13.79 13.14 1.90
N GLY A 254 13.39 13.18 0.62
CA GLY A 254 12.54 14.20 0.03
C GLY A 254 11.03 13.83 0.06
N ALA A 255 10.21 14.68 -0.52
CA ALA A 255 8.81 14.38 -0.82
C ALA A 255 8.68 13.50 -2.07
N GLU A 256 7.53 12.83 -2.25
CA GLU A 256 7.25 12.03 -3.46
C GLU A 256 7.24 12.91 -4.72
N ASP A 257 6.89 14.18 -4.57
CA ASP A 257 6.80 15.20 -5.61
C ASP A 257 7.77 16.36 -5.36
N ASP A 258 8.92 16.10 -4.73
CA ASP A 258 9.91 17.15 -4.44
C ASP A 258 10.48 17.73 -5.74
N ARG A 259 10.29 19.04 -5.93
CA ARG A 259 10.84 19.76 -7.08
C ARG A 259 12.35 19.97 -6.98
N ASN A 260 12.88 20.00 -5.75
CA ASN A 260 14.32 20.08 -5.52
C ASN A 260 14.90 18.66 -5.38
N LEU A 261 15.42 18.13 -6.47
CA LEU A 261 15.97 16.78 -6.51
C LEU A 261 17.18 16.55 -5.61
N ASP A 262 17.84 17.60 -5.13
CA ASP A 262 18.93 17.50 -4.15
C ASP A 262 18.44 17.05 -2.77
N ASN A 263 17.14 17.19 -2.48
CA ASN A 263 16.53 16.68 -1.26
C ASN A 263 16.25 15.17 -1.33
N VAL A 264 16.27 14.57 -2.53
CA VAL A 264 15.79 13.21 -2.76
C VAL A 264 16.93 12.22 -2.77
N GLU A 265 17.00 11.41 -1.73
CA GLU A 265 17.99 10.36 -1.55
C GLU A 265 17.38 9.17 -0.77
N MET A 266 17.91 7.98 -0.98
CA MET A 266 17.60 6.82 -0.15
C MET A 266 18.46 6.82 1.11
N SER A 267 17.85 6.97 2.29
CA SER A 267 18.53 6.88 3.58
C SER A 267 18.88 5.44 3.92
N MET A 268 20.17 5.12 3.96
CA MET A 268 20.65 3.78 4.35
C MET A 268 20.35 3.47 5.83
N GLU A 269 20.31 4.46 6.69
CA GLU A 269 19.96 4.29 8.10
C GLU A 269 18.52 3.83 8.26
N MET A 270 17.58 4.48 7.54
CA MET A 270 16.17 4.11 7.53
C MET A 270 15.96 2.75 6.88
N PHE A 271 16.69 2.45 5.78
CA PHE A 271 16.67 1.15 5.12
C PHE A 271 17.06 0.03 6.09
N LYS A 272 18.18 0.20 6.81
CA LYS A 272 18.67 -0.78 7.77
C LYS A 272 17.65 -1.02 8.88
N ALA A 273 17.15 0.05 9.49
CA ALA A 273 16.18 -0.05 10.57
C ALA A 273 14.90 -0.77 10.14
N TYR A 274 14.34 -0.41 8.97
CA TYR A 274 13.16 -1.08 8.43
C TYR A 274 13.43 -2.56 8.12
N ALA A 275 14.56 -2.86 7.47
CA ALA A 275 14.92 -4.24 7.11
C ALA A 275 15.13 -5.13 8.35
N GLU A 276 15.74 -4.59 9.42
CA GLU A 276 15.89 -5.30 10.71
C GLU A 276 14.51 -5.64 11.30
N GLY A 277 13.57 -4.67 11.34
CA GLY A 277 12.22 -4.90 11.83
C GLY A 277 11.44 -5.91 10.98
N TYR A 278 11.48 -5.78 9.66
CA TYR A 278 10.80 -6.68 8.73
C TYR A 278 11.30 -8.12 8.84
N LEU A 279 12.63 -8.31 8.80
CA LEU A 279 13.24 -9.64 8.86
C LEU A 279 13.17 -10.27 10.27
N HIS A 280 13.03 -9.46 11.33
CA HIS A 280 12.77 -9.98 12.67
C HIS A 280 11.50 -10.86 12.71
N GLU A 281 10.46 -10.44 12.02
CA GLU A 281 9.17 -11.15 11.99
C GLU A 281 9.07 -12.16 10.84
N GLN A 282 9.57 -11.80 9.64
CA GLN A 282 9.25 -12.52 8.41
C GLN A 282 10.31 -13.54 7.99
N LYS A 283 11.58 -13.37 8.40
CA LYS A 283 12.71 -14.18 7.90
C LYS A 283 12.50 -15.69 8.01
N ALA A 284 11.85 -16.15 9.09
CA ALA A 284 11.63 -17.58 9.33
C ALA A 284 10.67 -18.23 8.31
N SER A 285 9.81 -17.45 7.65
CA SER A 285 8.86 -17.93 6.63
C SER A 285 9.33 -17.66 5.19
N MET A 286 10.47 -16.97 5.00
CA MET A 286 11.02 -16.67 3.68
C MET A 286 11.89 -17.81 3.15
N VAL A 287 11.85 -18.01 1.84
CA VAL A 287 12.80 -18.86 1.14
C VAL A 287 14.06 -18.07 0.71
N GLN A 288 15.15 -18.78 0.41
CA GLN A 288 16.42 -18.11 0.09
C GLN A 288 16.32 -17.16 -1.11
N SER A 289 15.53 -17.50 -2.13
CA SER A 289 15.31 -16.64 -3.30
C SER A 289 14.64 -15.31 -2.95
N GLU A 290 13.76 -15.27 -1.95
CA GLU A 290 13.18 -14.00 -1.48
C GLU A 290 14.23 -13.13 -0.80
N LEU A 291 15.07 -13.72 0.07
CA LEU A 291 16.18 -13.00 0.74
C LEU A 291 17.17 -12.44 -0.28
N ASP A 292 17.52 -13.23 -1.30
CA ASP A 292 18.49 -12.83 -2.35
C ASP A 292 17.99 -11.64 -3.18
N TRP A 293 16.66 -11.52 -3.37
CA TRP A 293 16.03 -10.48 -4.18
C TRP A 293 15.38 -9.35 -3.36
N LEU A 294 15.42 -9.42 -2.03
CA LEU A 294 14.76 -8.45 -1.15
C LEU A 294 15.25 -7.01 -1.39
N ALA A 295 16.57 -6.80 -1.47
CA ALA A 295 17.12 -5.47 -1.79
C ALA A 295 16.73 -4.98 -3.20
N PHE A 296 16.57 -5.89 -4.17
CA PHE A 296 16.17 -5.54 -5.53
C PHE A 296 14.72 -5.04 -5.58
N SER A 297 13.85 -5.57 -4.75
CA SER A 297 12.44 -5.20 -4.75
C SER A 297 12.20 -3.70 -4.50
N ALA A 298 13.08 -3.05 -3.72
CA ALA A 298 13.04 -1.60 -3.53
C ALA A 298 13.25 -0.85 -4.85
N ARG A 299 14.21 -1.29 -5.67
CA ARG A 299 14.44 -0.75 -7.03
C ARG A 299 13.27 -1.06 -7.94
N TYR A 300 12.72 -2.28 -7.86
CA TYR A 300 11.62 -2.73 -8.69
C TYR A 300 10.35 -1.89 -8.48
N ILE A 301 9.90 -1.73 -7.24
CA ILE A 301 8.68 -0.96 -6.94
C ILE A 301 8.90 0.54 -7.19
N THR A 302 10.08 1.08 -6.86
CA THR A 302 10.38 2.49 -7.17
C THR A 302 10.38 2.72 -8.68
N PHE A 303 10.95 1.80 -9.47
CA PHE A 303 10.88 1.85 -10.93
C PHE A 303 9.44 1.78 -11.45
N GLU A 304 8.63 0.85 -10.93
CA GLU A 304 7.22 0.76 -11.31
C GLU A 304 6.49 2.09 -11.08
N GLN A 305 6.78 2.75 -9.96
CA GLN A 305 6.16 4.04 -9.64
C GLN A 305 6.62 5.16 -10.59
N VAL A 306 7.90 5.19 -10.99
CA VAL A 306 8.41 6.09 -12.05
C VAL A 306 7.64 5.88 -13.35
N LEU A 307 7.51 4.63 -13.78
CA LEU A 307 6.79 4.26 -15.00
C LEU A 307 5.32 4.68 -14.92
N ARG A 308 4.64 4.42 -13.81
CA ARG A 308 3.21 4.72 -13.64
C ARG A 308 2.93 6.22 -13.65
N PHE A 309 3.75 7.04 -12.99
CA PHE A 309 3.58 8.50 -13.02
C PHE A 309 3.85 9.07 -14.41
N LEU A 310 4.89 8.58 -15.10
CA LEU A 310 5.20 9.03 -16.45
C LEU A 310 4.11 8.63 -17.44
N MET A 311 3.61 7.40 -17.33
CA MET A 311 2.53 6.89 -18.16
C MET A 311 1.25 7.71 -17.98
N ASP A 312 0.86 8.00 -16.72
CA ASP A 312 -0.31 8.83 -16.44
C ASP A 312 -0.14 10.27 -16.96
N TYR A 313 1.06 10.83 -16.84
CA TYR A 313 1.36 12.13 -17.42
C TYR A 313 1.18 12.13 -18.96
N ILE A 314 1.69 11.11 -19.65
CA ILE A 314 1.53 10.97 -21.10
C ILE A 314 0.06 10.76 -21.47
N ASP A 315 -0.70 10.02 -20.67
CA ASP A 315 -2.14 9.75 -20.88
C ASP A 315 -3.05 10.94 -20.54
N GLY A 316 -2.52 12.05 -20.01
CA GLY A 316 -3.24 13.29 -19.72
C GLY A 316 -3.74 13.39 -18.28
N ASP A 317 -3.03 12.81 -17.33
CA ASP A 317 -3.23 12.94 -15.88
C ASP A 317 -4.62 12.45 -15.42
N LYS A 318 -5.01 11.23 -15.84
CA LYS A 318 -6.34 10.66 -15.60
C LYS A 318 -6.45 9.83 -14.33
N TYR A 319 -5.36 9.19 -13.91
CA TYR A 319 -5.36 8.22 -12.81
C TYR A 319 -5.08 8.88 -11.47
N TYR A 320 -3.97 9.63 -11.36
CA TYR A 320 -3.58 10.28 -10.11
C TYR A 320 -4.18 11.67 -9.99
N LYS A 321 -4.62 12.03 -8.78
CA LYS A 321 -5.02 13.42 -8.49
C LYS A 321 -3.80 14.34 -8.64
N THR A 322 -3.92 15.39 -9.42
CA THR A 322 -2.89 16.40 -9.64
C THR A 322 -3.28 17.74 -9.06
N ALA A 323 -2.32 18.43 -8.43
CA ALA A 323 -2.52 19.78 -7.90
C ALA A 323 -2.16 20.88 -8.93
N TYR A 324 -1.40 20.52 -9.97
CA TYR A 324 -0.93 21.43 -11.02
C TYR A 324 -0.60 20.63 -12.31
N PRO A 325 -0.48 21.28 -13.50
CA PRO A 325 -0.43 20.59 -14.79
C PRO A 325 0.74 19.61 -15.03
N ASP A 326 1.89 19.82 -14.37
CA ASP A 326 3.10 18.99 -14.50
C ASP A 326 3.37 18.12 -13.26
N HIS A 327 2.37 17.94 -12.39
CA HIS A 327 2.55 17.26 -11.11
C HIS A 327 3.07 15.83 -11.27
N ASN A 328 2.50 15.03 -12.17
CA ASN A 328 2.97 13.67 -12.40
C ASN A 328 4.37 13.62 -13.03
N LEU A 329 4.77 14.60 -13.82
CA LEU A 329 6.14 14.68 -14.33
C LEU A 329 7.13 15.02 -13.20
N VAL A 330 6.76 15.89 -12.27
CA VAL A 330 7.56 16.21 -11.06
C VAL A 330 7.72 14.94 -10.22
N ARG A 331 6.62 14.21 -9.96
CA ARG A 331 6.67 12.91 -9.26
C ARG A 331 7.58 11.91 -9.98
N THR A 332 7.46 11.79 -11.29
CA THR A 332 8.33 10.93 -12.10
C THR A 332 9.80 11.22 -11.85
N ARG A 333 10.19 12.48 -11.90
CA ARG A 333 11.59 12.90 -11.73
C ARG A 333 12.08 12.70 -10.30
N ALA A 334 11.26 12.99 -9.29
CA ALA A 334 11.60 12.75 -7.90
C ALA A 334 11.79 11.26 -7.62
N GLN A 335 10.85 10.40 -8.06
CA GLN A 335 10.98 8.95 -7.90
C GLN A 335 12.13 8.35 -8.71
N TYR A 336 12.44 8.90 -9.88
CA TYR A 336 13.61 8.48 -10.64
C TYR A 336 14.93 8.84 -9.92
N LYS A 337 14.99 10.01 -9.30
CA LYS A 337 16.14 10.40 -8.46
C LYS A 337 16.32 9.45 -7.27
N LEU A 338 15.22 9.06 -6.62
CA LEU A 338 15.25 8.07 -5.55
C LEU A 338 15.74 6.70 -6.07
N LEU A 339 15.26 6.25 -7.23
CA LEU A 339 15.71 5.01 -7.88
C LEU A 339 17.22 5.04 -8.15
N GLN A 340 17.75 6.14 -8.69
CA GLN A 340 19.20 6.31 -8.92
C GLN A 340 19.99 6.22 -7.61
N SER A 341 19.48 6.80 -6.52
CA SER A 341 20.11 6.68 -5.20
C SER A 341 20.14 5.22 -4.70
N MET A 342 19.05 4.47 -4.88
CA MET A 342 18.99 3.03 -4.57
C MET A 342 19.96 2.22 -5.43
N GLU A 343 20.07 2.54 -6.72
CA GLU A 343 21.02 1.88 -7.65
C GLU A 343 22.47 2.11 -7.23
N CYS A 344 22.83 3.33 -6.83
CA CYS A 344 24.17 3.66 -6.33
C CYS A 344 24.51 2.94 -5.01
N GLN A 345 23.52 2.70 -4.15
CA GLN A 345 23.70 2.09 -2.83
C GLN A 345 23.35 0.59 -2.83
N TYR A 346 23.09 -0.01 -3.98
CA TYR A 346 22.50 -1.36 -4.07
C TYR A 346 23.34 -2.46 -3.38
N GLU A 347 24.66 -2.45 -3.57
CA GLU A 347 25.51 -3.46 -2.90
C GLU A 347 25.50 -3.31 -1.38
N GLN A 348 25.45 -2.07 -0.86
CA GLN A 348 25.32 -1.85 0.59
C GLN A 348 23.97 -2.35 1.11
N MET A 349 22.87 -2.15 0.36
CA MET A 349 21.57 -2.71 0.72
C MET A 349 21.61 -4.23 0.82
N ARG A 350 22.28 -4.91 -0.14
CA ARG A 350 22.46 -6.37 -0.14
C ARG A 350 23.29 -6.84 1.06
N GLU A 351 24.36 -6.11 1.40
CA GLU A 351 25.19 -6.41 2.57
C GLU A 351 24.41 -6.28 3.88
N VAL A 352 23.57 -5.23 4.02
CA VAL A 352 22.68 -5.07 5.17
C VAL A 352 21.75 -6.28 5.30
N ILE A 353 21.05 -6.69 4.22
CA ILE A 353 20.13 -7.84 4.25
C ILE A 353 20.86 -9.14 4.64
N ARG A 354 22.07 -9.36 4.13
CA ARG A 354 22.87 -10.55 4.46
C ARG A 354 23.38 -10.56 5.90
N GLY A 355 23.56 -9.38 6.49
CA GLY A 355 24.07 -9.21 7.86
C GLY A 355 23.01 -9.38 8.95
N ILE A 356 21.72 -9.31 8.60
CA ILE A 356 20.57 -9.57 9.48
C ILE A 356 20.27 -11.08 9.48
#